data_2fc80f308eab21e62f53a51936f53dbb
#
_entry.id   2fc80f308eab21e62f53a51936f53dbb
#
_cell.length_a   1.000
_cell.length_b   1.000
_cell.length_c   1.000
_cell.angle_alpha   90.00
_cell.angle_beta   90.00
_cell.angle_gamma   90.00
#
_symmetry.space_group_name_H-M   'P 1'
#
loop_
_entity.id
_entity.type
_entity.pdbx_description
1 polymer ?
#
loop_
_entity_poly.entity_id
_entity_poly.type
_entity_poly.pdbx_seq_one_letter_code
_entity_poly.pdbx_strand_id
1 'polypeptide(L)'
;LEALAIEPMPKGAMSERNIQDIEAIGNVITKLKRKLPKSLKSAAVAVSGQTVITKVIFMDVSLSDAELESQIEIEADSLIPYPLDEVSLDFEKLSTNSADPSKINVLLSAARTESVEARVGALSAANLTAKVVDVESYALSRAMDVYYQQLPSDAFDKTVAVVDIGAVLTLVSVVQFGETIYTRDQVFGGDQYTNSIVAYYNKGFDEAEIGKTTGDLPPNYTFEVLAPFQTSLLQQVRRAVQMFLTTTGKEQLDYIVLTGGSAMIKGVDRLLIEELGIHTVVVEPFDKMEISPRVDR
;
A
#
# COMPACT_ATOMS: atom_id res chain seq x y z
N LEU A 1 6.51 18.26 -6.84
CA LEU A 1 5.05 18.24 -6.63
C LEU A 1 4.46 19.53 -7.19
N GLU A 2 3.61 19.43 -8.23
CA GLU A 2 3.04 20.61 -8.91
C GLU A 2 1.70 21.08 -8.32
N ALA A 3 0.92 20.14 -7.80
CA ALA A 3 -0.36 20.41 -7.15
C ALA A 3 -0.73 19.29 -6.19
N LEU A 4 -1.50 19.60 -5.16
CA LEU A 4 -2.06 18.68 -4.20
C LEU A 4 -3.52 19.05 -3.94
N ALA A 5 -4.40 18.05 -3.86
CA ALA A 5 -5.79 18.25 -3.47
C ALA A 5 -6.29 17.04 -2.67
N ILE A 6 -7.10 17.31 -1.67
CA ILE A 6 -7.71 16.31 -0.80
C ILE A 6 -9.22 16.50 -0.81
N GLU A 7 -9.96 15.41 -0.90
CA GLU A 7 -11.42 15.35 -0.72
C GLU A 7 -11.78 14.15 0.15
N PRO A 8 -12.76 14.26 1.03
CA PRO A 8 -13.18 13.15 1.85
C PRO A 8 -13.86 12.07 1.00
N MET A 9 -13.61 10.81 1.37
CA MET A 9 -14.26 9.66 0.76
C MET A 9 -15.74 9.60 1.17
N PRO A 10 -16.67 9.41 0.23
CA PRO A 10 -18.10 9.28 0.56
C PRO A 10 -18.35 8.04 1.41
N LYS A 11 -19.21 8.17 2.42
CA LYS A 11 -19.59 7.05 3.28
C LYS A 11 -20.24 5.95 2.46
N GLY A 12 -19.82 4.71 2.67
CA GLY A 12 -20.34 3.54 1.97
C GLY A 12 -19.91 3.37 0.51
N ALA A 13 -19.16 4.32 -0.06
CA ALA A 13 -18.69 4.22 -1.44
C ALA A 13 -17.54 3.20 -1.61
N MET A 14 -16.90 2.81 -0.54
CA MET A 14 -15.85 1.78 -0.48
C MET A 14 -16.19 0.74 0.59
N SER A 15 -15.85 -0.52 0.32
CA SER A 15 -15.87 -1.60 1.30
C SER A 15 -14.62 -2.47 1.08
N GLU A 16 -13.80 -2.66 2.11
CA GLU A 16 -12.58 -3.47 2.07
C GLU A 16 -11.69 -3.20 0.84
N ARG A 17 -11.50 -1.93 0.48
CA ARG A 17 -10.76 -1.48 -0.72
C ARG A 17 -11.47 -1.68 -2.06
N ASN A 18 -12.68 -2.23 -2.08
CA ASN A 18 -13.48 -2.35 -3.30
C ASN A 18 -14.45 -1.17 -3.43
N ILE A 19 -14.53 -0.60 -4.62
CA ILE A 19 -15.47 0.46 -4.94
C ILE A 19 -16.88 -0.16 -5.00
N GLN A 20 -17.80 0.37 -4.19
CA GLN A 20 -19.20 -0.03 -4.15
C GLN A 20 -20.07 0.94 -4.97
N ASP A 21 -19.69 2.20 -5.03
CA ASP A 21 -20.40 3.25 -5.75
C ASP A 21 -19.43 4.04 -6.64
N ILE A 22 -19.35 3.62 -7.91
CA ILE A 22 -18.48 4.20 -8.93
C ILE A 22 -18.85 5.67 -9.19
N GLU A 23 -20.16 6.00 -9.15
CA GLU A 23 -20.62 7.37 -9.41
C GLU A 23 -20.22 8.31 -8.27
N ALA A 24 -20.41 7.90 -7.01
CA ALA A 24 -20.00 8.67 -5.86
C ALA A 24 -18.50 8.95 -5.87
N ILE A 25 -17.67 7.95 -6.18
CA ILE A 25 -16.21 8.12 -6.32
C ILE A 25 -15.87 9.03 -7.50
N GLY A 26 -16.50 8.84 -8.66
CA GLY A 26 -16.32 9.71 -9.84
C GLY A 26 -16.62 11.17 -9.55
N ASN A 27 -17.66 11.43 -8.76
CA ASN A 27 -18.03 12.79 -8.33
C ASN A 27 -16.94 13.41 -7.42
N VAL A 28 -16.35 12.63 -6.51
CA VAL A 28 -15.22 13.10 -5.67
C VAL A 28 -14.00 13.39 -6.52
N ILE A 29 -13.63 12.50 -7.45
CA ILE A 29 -12.52 12.72 -8.38
C ILE A 29 -12.76 13.97 -9.23
N THR A 30 -13.99 14.22 -9.64
CA THR A 30 -14.37 15.45 -10.36
C THR A 30 -14.15 16.70 -9.50
N LYS A 31 -14.45 16.66 -8.20
CA LYS A 31 -14.15 17.77 -7.27
C LYS A 31 -12.64 17.96 -7.13
N LEU A 32 -11.88 16.89 -6.94
CA LEU A 32 -10.40 16.93 -6.91
C LEU A 32 -9.84 17.57 -8.16
N LYS A 33 -10.30 17.14 -9.35
CA LYS A 33 -9.84 17.65 -10.64
C LYS A 33 -10.04 19.16 -10.80
N ARG A 34 -11.09 19.73 -10.19
CA ARG A 34 -11.32 21.19 -10.23
C ARG A 34 -10.26 21.98 -9.46
N LYS A 35 -9.62 21.35 -8.47
CA LYS A 35 -8.55 21.94 -7.65
C LYS A 35 -7.16 21.71 -8.26
N LEU A 36 -7.04 20.84 -9.25
CA LEU A 36 -5.80 20.46 -9.93
C LEU A 36 -5.65 21.20 -11.26
N PRO A 37 -4.47 21.18 -11.91
CA PRO A 37 -4.26 21.83 -13.20
C PRO A 37 -5.25 21.35 -14.27
N LYS A 38 -5.82 22.29 -15.03
CA LYS A 38 -6.81 22.00 -16.09
C LYS A 38 -6.27 21.11 -17.21
N SER A 39 -4.95 21.02 -17.36
CA SER A 39 -4.27 20.13 -18.33
C SER A 39 -4.33 18.66 -17.96
N LEU A 40 -4.75 18.31 -16.73
CA LEU A 40 -4.82 16.93 -16.25
C LEU A 40 -5.87 16.14 -17.04
N LYS A 41 -5.43 15.11 -17.77
CA LYS A 41 -6.28 14.23 -18.60
C LYS A 41 -6.14 12.75 -18.26
N SER A 42 -5.10 12.38 -17.55
CA SER A 42 -4.81 10.99 -17.20
C SER A 42 -4.43 10.86 -15.73
N ALA A 43 -4.62 9.66 -15.19
CA ALA A 43 -4.26 9.32 -13.83
C ALA A 43 -3.69 7.90 -13.75
N ALA A 44 -2.93 7.64 -12.70
CA ALA A 44 -2.61 6.30 -12.24
C ALA A 44 -3.49 5.97 -11.03
N VAL A 45 -3.87 4.71 -10.91
CA VAL A 45 -4.58 4.14 -9.77
C VAL A 45 -3.93 2.83 -9.38
N ALA A 46 -4.28 2.29 -8.22
CA ALA A 46 -3.79 0.99 -7.81
C ALA A 46 -4.91 0.11 -7.27
N VAL A 47 -4.74 -1.21 -7.44
CA VAL A 47 -5.55 -2.26 -6.82
C VAL A 47 -4.83 -2.82 -5.61
N SER A 48 -5.58 -3.31 -4.63
CA SER A 48 -5.03 -3.93 -3.41
C SER A 48 -6.06 -4.86 -2.78
N GLY A 49 -5.64 -5.57 -1.76
CA GLY A 49 -6.49 -6.47 -1.00
C GLY A 49 -6.36 -7.93 -1.44
N GLN A 50 -7.18 -8.79 -0.83
CA GLN A 50 -7.07 -10.25 -0.97
C GLN A 50 -7.37 -10.79 -2.38
N THR A 51 -7.97 -9.97 -3.24
CA THR A 51 -8.28 -10.33 -4.64
C THR A 51 -7.15 -10.05 -5.61
N VAL A 52 -6.06 -9.45 -5.14
CA VAL A 52 -4.84 -9.22 -5.91
C VAL A 52 -3.84 -10.32 -5.59
N ILE A 53 -3.39 -11.01 -6.61
CA ILE A 53 -2.42 -12.10 -6.50
C ILE A 53 -1.17 -11.69 -7.23
N THR A 54 -0.04 -11.78 -6.54
CA THR A 54 1.28 -11.57 -7.12
C THR A 54 2.17 -12.77 -6.80
N LYS A 55 2.87 -13.28 -7.80
CA LYS A 55 3.80 -14.40 -7.65
C LYS A 55 5.01 -14.22 -8.54
N VAL A 56 6.17 -14.59 -8.05
CA VAL A 56 7.36 -14.75 -8.88
C VAL A 56 7.37 -16.20 -9.39
N ILE A 57 7.40 -16.36 -10.71
CA ILE A 57 7.50 -17.64 -11.41
C ILE A 57 8.82 -17.70 -12.19
N PHE A 58 9.25 -18.89 -12.55
CA PHE A 58 10.54 -19.09 -13.21
C PHE A 58 10.31 -19.59 -14.62
N MET A 59 10.71 -18.81 -15.61
CA MET A 59 10.58 -19.11 -17.03
C MET A 59 11.93 -19.35 -17.69
N ASP A 60 11.94 -20.08 -18.79
CA ASP A 60 13.17 -20.31 -19.56
C ASP A 60 13.63 -19.00 -20.22
N VAL A 61 14.93 -18.68 -20.09
CA VAL A 61 15.51 -17.45 -20.63
C VAL A 61 15.52 -17.43 -22.16
N SER A 62 15.41 -18.60 -22.81
CA SER A 62 15.44 -18.74 -24.28
C SER A 62 14.08 -18.45 -24.94
N LEU A 63 12.99 -18.33 -24.16
CA LEU A 63 11.67 -18.07 -24.72
C LEU A 63 11.61 -16.68 -25.36
N SER A 64 11.04 -16.60 -26.55
CA SER A 64 10.63 -15.34 -27.14
C SER A 64 9.49 -14.71 -26.35
N ASP A 65 9.22 -13.41 -26.53
CA ASP A 65 8.15 -12.72 -25.81
C ASP A 65 6.78 -13.37 -26.03
N ALA A 66 6.46 -13.81 -27.24
CA ALA A 66 5.19 -14.49 -27.55
C ALA A 66 5.08 -15.89 -26.91
N GLU A 67 6.17 -16.65 -26.87
CA GLU A 67 6.21 -17.95 -26.20
C GLU A 67 6.11 -17.79 -24.69
N LEU A 68 6.76 -16.77 -24.14
CA LEU A 68 6.71 -16.44 -22.73
C LEU A 68 5.28 -16.08 -22.31
N GLU A 69 4.59 -15.21 -23.06
CA GLU A 69 3.20 -14.82 -22.81
C GLU A 69 2.28 -16.05 -22.78
N SER A 70 2.38 -16.91 -23.79
CA SER A 70 1.59 -18.15 -23.85
C SER A 70 1.89 -19.11 -22.68
N GLN A 71 3.16 -19.23 -22.29
CA GLN A 71 3.54 -20.08 -21.17
C GLN A 71 3.06 -19.49 -19.82
N ILE A 72 3.09 -18.17 -19.67
CA ILE A 72 2.59 -17.48 -18.47
C ILE A 72 1.07 -17.70 -18.32
N GLU A 73 0.29 -17.65 -19.39
CA GLU A 73 -1.14 -17.93 -19.33
C GLU A 73 -1.42 -19.35 -18.82
N ILE A 74 -0.65 -20.36 -19.28
CA ILE A 74 -0.77 -21.73 -18.79
C ILE A 74 -0.43 -21.85 -17.31
N GLU A 75 0.67 -21.21 -16.87
CA GLU A 75 1.06 -21.21 -15.46
C GLU A 75 0.04 -20.45 -14.59
N ALA A 76 -0.49 -19.34 -15.09
CA ALA A 76 -1.49 -18.52 -14.40
C ALA A 76 -2.75 -19.32 -14.08
N ASP A 77 -3.23 -20.15 -14.99
CA ASP A 77 -4.41 -21.02 -14.80
C ASP A 77 -4.24 -21.97 -13.59
N SER A 78 -3.03 -22.41 -13.33
CA SER A 78 -2.71 -23.28 -12.20
C SER A 78 -2.50 -22.51 -10.86
N LEU A 79 -2.13 -21.24 -10.94
CA LEU A 79 -1.69 -20.44 -9.80
C LEU A 79 -2.78 -19.52 -9.26
N ILE A 80 -3.72 -19.12 -10.11
CA ILE A 80 -4.79 -18.18 -9.81
C ILE A 80 -6.06 -18.97 -9.48
N PRO A 81 -6.65 -18.80 -8.28
CA PRO A 81 -7.85 -19.56 -7.87
C PRO A 81 -9.15 -19.00 -8.45
N TYR A 82 -9.09 -18.31 -9.58
CA TYR A 82 -10.22 -17.68 -10.28
C TYR A 82 -10.12 -18.02 -11.77
N PRO A 83 -11.26 -18.10 -12.49
CA PRO A 83 -11.25 -18.21 -13.96
C PRO A 83 -10.46 -17.06 -14.59
N LEU A 84 -9.61 -17.34 -15.58
CA LEU A 84 -8.75 -16.34 -16.21
C LEU A 84 -9.54 -15.24 -16.94
N ASP A 85 -10.76 -15.53 -17.38
CA ASP A 85 -11.67 -14.57 -17.99
C ASP A 85 -12.28 -13.57 -16.98
N GLU A 86 -12.17 -13.84 -15.67
CA GLU A 86 -12.58 -12.96 -14.59
C GLU A 86 -11.43 -12.13 -14.00
N VAL A 87 -10.20 -12.29 -14.48
CA VAL A 87 -9.02 -11.59 -13.97
C VAL A 87 -8.33 -10.77 -15.03
N SER A 88 -7.83 -9.62 -14.62
CA SER A 88 -6.86 -8.82 -15.38
C SER A 88 -5.48 -9.30 -14.98
N LEU A 89 -4.74 -9.83 -15.94
CA LEU A 89 -3.42 -10.44 -15.78
C LEU A 89 -2.37 -9.57 -16.45
N ASP A 90 -1.24 -9.40 -15.78
CA ASP A 90 -0.05 -8.74 -16.33
C ASP A 90 1.21 -9.38 -15.75
N PHE A 91 2.34 -9.19 -16.40
CA PHE A 91 3.61 -9.73 -15.94
C PHE A 91 4.79 -8.81 -16.24
N GLU A 92 5.82 -8.92 -15.43
CA GLU A 92 7.07 -8.18 -15.59
C GLU A 92 8.27 -9.15 -15.52
N LYS A 93 9.18 -9.04 -16.49
CA LYS A 93 10.47 -9.74 -16.45
C LYS A 93 11.37 -9.07 -15.41
N LEU A 94 11.77 -9.83 -14.41
CA LEU A 94 12.72 -9.39 -13.39
C LEU A 94 14.16 -9.80 -13.76
N SER A 95 15.00 -9.98 -12.76
CA SER A 95 16.38 -10.44 -12.91
C SER A 95 16.47 -11.92 -13.33
N THR A 96 17.62 -12.31 -13.89
CA THR A 96 17.95 -13.75 -14.10
C THR A 96 17.99 -14.46 -12.73
N ASN A 97 17.48 -15.69 -12.69
CA ASN A 97 17.45 -16.47 -11.46
C ASN A 97 18.87 -16.77 -10.97
N SER A 98 19.16 -16.40 -9.72
CA SER A 98 20.50 -16.57 -9.13
C SER A 98 20.89 -18.04 -8.89
N ALA A 99 19.90 -18.92 -8.71
CA ALA A 99 20.13 -20.35 -8.49
C ALA A 99 20.21 -21.16 -9.80
N ASP A 100 19.57 -20.69 -10.86
CA ASP A 100 19.56 -21.33 -12.19
C ASP A 100 19.61 -20.25 -13.29
N PRO A 101 20.81 -19.99 -13.87
CA PRO A 101 20.97 -18.99 -14.92
C PRO A 101 20.23 -19.27 -16.23
N SER A 102 19.69 -20.47 -16.43
CA SER A 102 18.81 -20.80 -17.56
C SER A 102 17.39 -20.28 -17.39
N LYS A 103 17.07 -19.74 -16.20
CA LYS A 103 15.76 -19.21 -15.83
C LYS A 103 15.80 -17.71 -15.61
N ILE A 104 14.68 -17.06 -15.95
CA ILE A 104 14.39 -15.68 -15.61
C ILE A 104 13.25 -15.65 -14.58
N ASN A 105 13.36 -14.77 -13.60
CA ASN A 105 12.27 -14.49 -12.69
C ASN A 105 11.25 -13.62 -13.42
N VAL A 106 9.97 -13.98 -13.31
CA VAL A 106 8.86 -13.23 -13.88
C VAL A 106 7.86 -12.95 -12.75
N LEU A 107 7.58 -11.70 -12.52
CA LEU A 107 6.52 -11.28 -11.62
C LEU A 107 5.19 -11.41 -12.35
N LEU A 108 4.34 -12.29 -11.89
CA LEU A 108 2.96 -12.44 -12.33
C LEU A 108 2.06 -11.65 -11.40
N SER A 109 1.20 -10.79 -11.95
CA SER A 109 0.22 -10.00 -11.21
C SER A 109 -1.16 -10.22 -11.78
N ALA A 110 -2.12 -10.56 -10.94
CA ALA A 110 -3.51 -10.75 -11.30
C ALA A 110 -4.44 -10.04 -10.33
N ALA A 111 -5.46 -9.37 -10.85
CA ALA A 111 -6.50 -8.73 -10.06
C ALA A 111 -7.87 -9.07 -10.65
N ARG A 112 -8.92 -9.13 -9.80
CA ARG A 112 -10.29 -9.28 -10.31
C ARG A 112 -10.60 -8.16 -11.30
N THR A 113 -11.07 -8.52 -12.50
CA THR A 113 -11.38 -7.55 -13.57
C THR A 113 -12.38 -6.51 -13.10
N GLU A 114 -13.38 -6.90 -12.32
CA GLU A 114 -14.34 -5.98 -11.70
C GLU A 114 -13.68 -4.89 -10.83
N SER A 115 -12.61 -5.24 -10.11
CA SER A 115 -11.86 -4.30 -9.25
C SER A 115 -11.07 -3.28 -10.07
N VAL A 116 -10.50 -3.71 -11.20
CA VAL A 116 -9.80 -2.86 -12.17
C VAL A 116 -10.81 -1.94 -12.86
N GLU A 117 -11.90 -2.50 -13.40
CA GLU A 117 -12.93 -1.77 -14.14
C GLU A 117 -13.64 -0.72 -13.28
N ALA A 118 -13.91 -1.02 -12.00
CA ALA A 118 -14.50 -0.05 -11.09
C ALA A 118 -13.61 1.20 -10.92
N ARG A 119 -12.29 1.03 -10.84
CA ARG A 119 -11.34 2.16 -10.74
C ARG A 119 -11.24 2.94 -12.04
N VAL A 120 -11.16 2.25 -13.16
CA VAL A 120 -11.18 2.84 -14.50
C VAL A 120 -12.49 3.60 -14.74
N GLY A 121 -13.62 3.01 -14.35
CA GLY A 121 -14.94 3.62 -14.43
C GLY A 121 -15.06 4.91 -13.61
N ALA A 122 -14.57 4.91 -12.37
CA ALA A 122 -14.57 6.09 -11.52
C ALA A 122 -13.70 7.24 -12.09
N LEU A 123 -12.55 6.93 -12.68
CA LEU A 123 -11.73 7.91 -13.39
C LEU A 123 -12.43 8.43 -14.65
N SER A 124 -13.05 7.55 -15.44
CA SER A 124 -13.79 7.89 -16.66
C SER A 124 -14.97 8.80 -16.36
N ALA A 125 -15.71 8.57 -15.26
CA ALA A 125 -16.79 9.44 -14.80
C ALA A 125 -16.31 10.88 -14.52
N ALA A 126 -15.03 11.06 -14.16
CA ALA A 126 -14.40 12.36 -13.98
C ALA A 126 -13.69 12.89 -15.24
N ASN A 127 -13.89 12.27 -16.40
CA ASN A 127 -13.18 12.56 -17.64
C ASN A 127 -11.65 12.50 -17.47
N LEU A 128 -11.15 11.45 -16.83
CA LEU A 128 -9.75 11.08 -16.74
C LEU A 128 -9.55 9.71 -17.40
N THR A 129 -8.44 9.55 -18.10
CA THR A 129 -8.02 8.27 -18.65
C THR A 129 -7.11 7.57 -17.65
N ALA A 130 -7.42 6.35 -17.26
CA ALA A 130 -6.50 5.49 -16.51
C ALA A 130 -5.32 5.14 -17.42
N LYS A 131 -4.14 5.63 -17.10
CA LYS A 131 -2.91 5.32 -17.84
C LYS A 131 -2.19 4.11 -17.27
N VAL A 132 -2.31 3.92 -15.95
CA VAL A 132 -1.71 2.84 -15.19
C VAL A 132 -2.73 2.37 -14.16
N VAL A 133 -2.91 1.07 -14.06
CA VAL A 133 -3.55 0.42 -12.93
C VAL A 133 -2.49 -0.50 -12.31
N ASP A 134 -1.95 -0.10 -11.19
CA ASP A 134 -0.84 -0.75 -10.51
C ASP A 134 -1.32 -1.64 -9.36
N VAL A 135 -0.41 -2.37 -8.74
CA VAL A 135 -0.62 -3.03 -7.44
C VAL A 135 -0.07 -2.14 -6.35
N GLU A 136 -0.88 -1.83 -5.34
CA GLU A 136 -0.56 -0.84 -4.29
C GLU A 136 0.75 -1.16 -3.55
N SER A 137 0.99 -2.44 -3.23
CA SER A 137 2.22 -2.87 -2.56
C SER A 137 3.48 -2.61 -3.40
N TYR A 138 3.42 -2.79 -4.72
CA TYR A 138 4.55 -2.51 -5.62
C TYR A 138 4.72 -1.01 -5.87
N ALA A 139 3.62 -0.25 -5.98
CA ALA A 139 3.69 1.20 -6.04
C ALA A 139 4.36 1.78 -4.78
N LEU A 140 4.02 1.23 -3.61
CA LEU A 140 4.63 1.59 -2.33
C LEU A 140 6.12 1.23 -2.28
N SER A 141 6.50 0.05 -2.79
CA SER A 141 7.91 -0.37 -2.87
C SER A 141 8.74 0.56 -3.75
N ARG A 142 8.18 1.01 -4.88
CA ARG A 142 8.85 2.00 -5.75
C ARG A 142 9.02 3.38 -5.09
N ALA A 143 8.17 3.73 -4.12
CA ALA A 143 8.36 4.96 -3.33
C ALA A 143 9.63 4.92 -2.48
N MET A 144 10.25 3.74 -2.29
CA MET A 144 11.52 3.60 -1.59
C MET A 144 12.64 4.41 -2.22
N ASP A 145 12.61 4.69 -3.53
CA ASP A 145 13.60 5.57 -4.18
C ASP A 145 13.68 6.96 -3.52
N VAL A 146 12.53 7.45 -3.01
CA VAL A 146 12.46 8.69 -2.22
C VAL A 146 12.78 8.45 -0.75
N TYR A 147 12.35 7.34 -0.18
CA TYR A 147 12.48 7.04 1.25
C TYR A 147 13.91 6.67 1.65
N TYR A 148 14.70 6.04 0.77
CA TYR A 148 16.11 5.76 1.03
C TYR A 148 16.92 7.01 1.41
N GLN A 149 16.52 8.20 0.94
CA GLN A 149 17.17 9.45 1.29
C GLN A 149 16.94 9.88 2.75
N GLN A 150 16.01 9.25 3.45
CA GLN A 150 15.68 9.50 4.86
C GLN A 150 16.20 8.38 5.78
N LEU A 151 16.85 7.38 5.21
CA LEU A 151 17.46 6.24 5.90
C LEU A 151 18.99 6.38 5.93
N PRO A 152 19.69 5.58 6.76
CA PRO A 152 21.14 5.46 6.69
C PRO A 152 21.63 5.06 5.30
N SER A 153 22.82 5.48 4.91
CA SER A 153 23.37 5.32 3.55
C SER A 153 23.57 3.85 3.11
N ASP A 154 23.60 2.92 4.06
CA ASP A 154 23.72 1.48 3.82
C ASP A 154 22.36 0.78 3.66
N ALA A 155 21.25 1.50 3.80
CA ALA A 155 19.91 0.91 3.78
C ALA A 155 19.54 0.24 2.44
N PHE A 156 20.14 0.65 1.33
CA PHE A 156 19.88 0.06 0.01
C PHE A 156 20.26 -1.44 -0.05
N ASP A 157 21.37 -1.82 0.61
CA ASP A 157 21.86 -3.20 0.65
C ASP A 157 21.14 -4.05 1.71
N LYS A 158 20.35 -3.42 2.56
CA LYS A 158 19.64 -4.03 3.69
C LYS A 158 18.21 -4.42 3.37
N THR A 159 17.63 -5.24 4.24
CA THR A 159 16.20 -5.54 4.18
C THR A 159 15.41 -4.42 4.85
N VAL A 160 14.56 -3.74 4.08
CA VAL A 160 13.74 -2.62 4.57
C VAL A 160 12.27 -2.97 4.41
N ALA A 161 11.53 -3.02 5.51
CA ALA A 161 10.08 -3.15 5.47
C ALA A 161 9.43 -1.78 5.38
N VAL A 162 8.65 -1.54 4.35
CA VAL A 162 7.71 -0.42 4.27
C VAL A 162 6.39 -0.88 4.85
N VAL A 163 5.95 -0.25 5.92
CA VAL A 163 4.71 -0.55 6.63
C VAL A 163 3.77 0.65 6.46
N ASP A 164 2.82 0.51 5.55
CA ASP A 164 1.79 1.52 5.29
C ASP A 164 0.56 1.24 6.16
N ILE A 165 0.34 2.08 7.17
CA ILE A 165 -0.78 1.93 8.11
C ILE A 165 -1.92 2.85 7.67
N GLY A 166 -2.79 2.30 6.81
CA GLY A 166 -3.97 3.00 6.31
C GLY A 166 -5.14 3.05 7.30
N ALA A 167 -6.31 3.44 6.81
CA ALA A 167 -7.54 3.45 7.60
C ALA A 167 -8.05 2.03 7.88
N VAL A 168 -8.09 1.17 6.88
CA VAL A 168 -8.68 -0.19 6.93
C VAL A 168 -7.63 -1.29 6.86
N LEU A 169 -6.59 -1.10 6.05
CA LEU A 169 -5.54 -2.07 5.81
C LEU A 169 -4.17 -1.54 6.23
N THR A 170 -3.32 -2.45 6.68
CA THR A 170 -1.88 -2.26 6.78
C THR A 170 -1.21 -3.09 5.70
N LEU A 171 -0.43 -2.44 4.84
CA LEU A 171 0.38 -3.08 3.81
C LEU A 171 1.82 -3.18 4.31
N VAL A 172 2.43 -4.33 4.13
CA VAL A 172 3.84 -4.56 4.45
C VAL A 172 4.53 -5.02 3.18
N SER A 173 5.51 -4.27 2.72
CA SER A 173 6.37 -4.63 1.60
C SER A 173 7.81 -4.62 2.07
N VAL A 174 8.55 -5.71 1.85
CA VAL A 174 9.98 -5.75 2.16
C VAL A 174 10.77 -5.63 0.87
N VAL A 175 11.69 -4.68 0.86
CA VAL A 175 12.52 -4.33 -0.28
C VAL A 175 13.99 -4.57 0.07
N GLN A 176 14.75 -5.10 -0.87
CA GLN A 176 16.21 -5.23 -0.79
C GLN A 176 16.80 -5.00 -2.19
N PHE A 177 17.85 -4.22 -2.31
CA PHE A 177 18.47 -3.83 -3.59
C PHE A 177 17.47 -3.21 -4.60
N GLY A 178 16.46 -2.50 -4.09
CA GLY A 178 15.39 -1.93 -4.92
C GLY A 178 14.33 -2.93 -5.39
N GLU A 179 14.48 -4.23 -5.11
CA GLU A 179 13.53 -5.27 -5.48
C GLU A 179 12.61 -5.62 -4.30
N THR A 180 11.32 -5.81 -4.59
CA THR A 180 10.34 -6.28 -3.61
C THR A 180 10.50 -7.79 -3.43
N ILE A 181 10.90 -8.21 -2.23
CA ILE A 181 11.14 -9.63 -1.90
C ILE A 181 10.02 -10.26 -1.06
N TYR A 182 9.10 -9.46 -0.54
CA TYR A 182 7.96 -9.93 0.24
C TYR A 182 6.87 -8.87 0.30
N THR A 183 5.62 -9.30 0.22
CA THR A 183 4.44 -8.43 0.43
C THR A 183 3.42 -9.14 1.30
N ARG A 184 2.69 -8.37 2.10
CA ARG A 184 1.60 -8.85 2.93
C ARG A 184 0.59 -7.76 3.23
N ASP A 185 -0.69 -8.08 3.08
CA ASP A 185 -1.81 -7.25 3.48
C ASP A 185 -2.42 -7.77 4.78
N GLN A 186 -2.83 -6.85 5.66
CA GLN A 186 -3.50 -7.18 6.91
C GLN A 186 -4.71 -6.27 7.11
N VAL A 187 -5.85 -6.85 7.45
CA VAL A 187 -7.07 -6.09 7.81
C VAL A 187 -6.89 -5.51 9.20
N PHE A 188 -6.15 -4.43 9.26
CA PHE A 188 -5.87 -3.64 10.46
C PHE A 188 -5.52 -2.21 10.06
N GLY A 189 -6.09 -1.21 10.73
CA GLY A 189 -5.81 0.19 10.41
C GLY A 189 -6.44 1.18 11.39
N GLY A 190 -6.35 2.45 11.04
CA GLY A 190 -6.78 3.57 11.86
C GLY A 190 -8.26 3.60 12.23
N ASP A 191 -9.11 2.94 11.42
CA ASP A 191 -10.55 2.84 11.71
C ASP A 191 -10.83 2.01 12.97
N GLN A 192 -9.96 1.04 13.30
CA GLN A 192 -10.09 0.31 14.56
C GLN A 192 -9.85 1.22 15.76
N TYR A 193 -8.91 2.16 15.65
CA TYR A 193 -8.69 3.17 16.68
C TYR A 193 -9.89 4.12 16.78
N THR A 194 -10.41 4.61 15.65
CA THR A 194 -11.59 5.48 15.61
C THR A 194 -12.81 4.77 16.19
N ASN A 195 -13.06 3.50 15.83
CA ASN A 195 -14.15 2.70 16.38
C ASN A 195 -14.01 2.44 17.89
N SER A 196 -12.79 2.31 18.40
CA SER A 196 -12.55 2.21 19.85
C SER A 196 -12.93 3.52 20.57
N ILE A 197 -12.64 4.68 19.98
CA ILE A 197 -13.07 5.99 20.51
C ILE A 197 -14.59 6.09 20.49
N VAL A 198 -15.23 5.70 19.37
CA VAL A 198 -16.70 5.64 19.25
C VAL A 198 -17.32 4.82 20.37
N ALA A 199 -16.83 3.59 20.56
CA ALA A 199 -17.36 2.67 21.56
C ALA A 199 -17.14 3.13 23.00
N TYR A 200 -15.94 3.64 23.29
CA TYR A 200 -15.57 4.02 24.67
C TYR A 200 -16.22 5.34 25.13
N TYR A 201 -16.33 6.32 24.22
CA TYR A 201 -16.85 7.64 24.54
C TYR A 201 -18.26 7.91 24.01
N ASN A 202 -18.90 6.92 23.38
CA ASN A 202 -20.23 7.05 22.77
C ASN A 202 -20.31 8.26 21.79
N LYS A 203 -19.27 8.46 20.98
CA LYS A 203 -19.19 9.53 19.97
C LYS A 203 -19.64 9.06 18.61
N GLY A 204 -20.01 9.99 17.73
CA GLY A 204 -20.16 9.69 16.31
C GLY A 204 -18.81 9.41 15.66
N PHE A 205 -18.77 8.61 14.56
CA PHE A 205 -17.52 8.26 13.88
C PHE A 205 -16.73 9.50 13.42
N ASP A 206 -17.38 10.49 12.82
CA ASP A 206 -16.74 11.72 12.35
C ASP A 206 -16.16 12.55 13.51
N GLU A 207 -16.89 12.61 14.64
CA GLU A 207 -16.42 13.29 15.86
C GLU A 207 -15.21 12.55 16.46
N ALA A 208 -15.25 11.23 16.48
CA ALA A 208 -14.15 10.40 16.94
C ALA A 208 -12.91 10.56 16.06
N GLU A 209 -13.09 10.63 14.73
CA GLU A 209 -12.00 10.85 13.77
C GLU A 209 -11.36 12.23 13.94
N ILE A 210 -12.16 13.27 14.15
CA ILE A 210 -11.67 14.62 14.48
C ILE A 210 -10.90 14.58 15.80
N GLY A 211 -11.47 14.00 16.86
CA GLY A 211 -10.80 13.89 18.16
C GLY A 211 -9.48 13.13 18.09
N LYS A 212 -9.43 12.04 17.31
CA LYS A 212 -8.22 11.25 17.04
C LYS A 212 -7.11 12.09 16.41
N THR A 213 -7.45 12.89 15.40
CA THR A 213 -6.47 13.68 14.64
C THR A 213 -6.06 14.96 15.30
N THR A 214 -6.95 15.60 16.05
CA THR A 214 -6.68 16.85 16.77
C THR A 214 -6.15 16.63 18.19
N GLY A 215 -6.33 15.44 18.75
CA GLY A 215 -6.03 15.14 20.15
C GLY A 215 -7.08 15.69 21.14
N ASP A 216 -8.23 16.17 20.64
CA ASP A 216 -9.33 16.68 21.49
C ASP A 216 -10.18 15.52 22.02
N LEU A 217 -9.58 14.76 22.94
CA LEU A 217 -10.17 13.61 23.61
C LEU A 217 -9.98 13.73 25.13
N PRO A 218 -10.84 13.09 25.94
CA PRO A 218 -10.69 13.09 27.39
C PRO A 218 -9.29 12.58 27.82
N PRO A 219 -8.70 13.11 28.90
CA PRO A 219 -7.31 12.82 29.27
C PRO A 219 -6.97 11.33 29.46
N ASN A 220 -7.96 10.51 29.80
CA ASN A 220 -7.80 9.07 29.98
C ASN A 220 -7.70 8.28 28.66
N TYR A 221 -7.92 8.94 27.49
CA TYR A 221 -7.91 8.25 26.19
C TYR A 221 -6.58 7.52 25.92
N THR A 222 -5.49 8.06 26.43
CA THR A 222 -4.16 7.49 26.25
C THR A 222 -4.08 6.07 26.79
N PHE A 223 -4.66 5.82 27.95
CA PHE A 223 -4.62 4.49 28.60
C PHE A 223 -5.76 3.58 28.14
N GLU A 224 -6.94 4.14 27.92
CA GLU A 224 -8.15 3.38 27.69
C GLU A 224 -8.33 2.99 26.23
N VAL A 225 -7.82 3.78 25.29
CA VAL A 225 -8.03 3.58 23.85
C VAL A 225 -6.72 3.52 23.07
N LEU A 226 -5.83 4.52 23.25
CA LEU A 226 -4.59 4.59 22.46
C LEU A 226 -3.63 3.44 22.76
N ALA A 227 -3.35 3.16 24.04
CA ALA A 227 -2.40 2.12 24.42
C ALA A 227 -2.86 0.70 23.97
N PRO A 228 -4.13 0.29 24.12
CA PRO A 228 -4.63 -0.95 23.54
C PRO A 228 -4.50 -1.01 22.00
N PHE A 229 -4.78 0.09 21.30
CA PHE A 229 -4.58 0.14 19.86
C PHE A 229 -3.10 -0.02 19.48
N GLN A 230 -2.20 0.71 20.14
CA GLN A 230 -0.75 0.61 19.91
C GLN A 230 -0.23 -0.81 20.19
N THR A 231 -0.74 -1.49 21.23
CA THR A 231 -0.41 -2.89 21.51
C THR A 231 -0.86 -3.80 20.36
N SER A 232 -2.06 -3.59 19.85
CA SER A 232 -2.59 -4.36 18.72
C SER A 232 -1.76 -4.11 17.46
N LEU A 233 -1.41 -2.86 17.17
CA LEU A 233 -0.56 -2.47 16.05
C LEU A 233 0.82 -3.15 16.12
N LEU A 234 1.47 -3.09 17.28
CA LEU A 234 2.74 -3.77 17.52
C LEU A 234 2.65 -5.27 17.23
N GLN A 235 1.58 -5.93 17.67
CA GLN A 235 1.36 -7.36 17.39
C GLN A 235 1.21 -7.64 15.89
N GLN A 236 0.52 -6.78 15.14
CA GLN A 236 0.38 -6.93 13.69
C GLN A 236 1.73 -6.78 12.98
N VAL A 237 2.50 -5.74 13.31
CA VAL A 237 3.83 -5.53 12.73
C VAL A 237 4.78 -6.67 13.11
N ARG A 238 4.82 -7.08 14.38
CA ARG A 238 5.62 -8.24 14.84
C ARG A 238 5.29 -9.51 14.07
N ARG A 239 4.00 -9.80 13.87
CA ARG A 239 3.55 -10.95 13.07
C ARG A 239 4.00 -10.85 11.62
N ALA A 240 3.92 -9.68 11.01
CA ALA A 240 4.37 -9.48 9.63
C ALA A 240 5.87 -9.72 9.49
N VAL A 241 6.68 -9.19 10.41
CA VAL A 241 8.14 -9.41 10.46
C VAL A 241 8.46 -10.90 10.63
N GLN A 242 7.81 -11.59 11.57
CA GLN A 242 8.01 -13.02 11.78
C GLN A 242 7.66 -13.85 10.53
N MET A 243 6.55 -13.52 9.87
CA MET A 243 6.15 -14.21 8.64
C MET A 243 7.13 -13.95 7.50
N PHE A 244 7.64 -12.73 7.37
CA PHE A 244 8.71 -12.40 6.41
C PHE A 244 9.93 -13.28 6.65
N LEU A 245 10.47 -13.30 7.86
CA LEU A 245 11.67 -14.09 8.20
C LEU A 245 11.47 -15.59 7.93
N THR A 246 10.30 -16.13 8.33
CA THR A 246 9.98 -17.54 8.13
C THR A 246 9.82 -17.91 6.66
N THR A 247 9.14 -17.05 5.88
CA THR A 247 8.84 -17.33 4.45
C THR A 247 10.06 -17.22 3.57
N THR A 248 10.93 -16.23 3.84
CA THR A 248 12.10 -15.94 3.01
C THR A 248 13.39 -16.61 3.48
N GLY A 249 13.41 -17.17 4.69
CA GLY A 249 14.62 -17.73 5.30
C GLY A 249 15.66 -16.68 5.69
N LYS A 250 15.31 -15.39 5.67
CA LYS A 250 16.19 -14.31 6.13
C LYS A 250 16.34 -14.38 7.65
N GLU A 251 17.53 -14.00 8.14
CA GLU A 251 17.82 -14.04 9.58
C GLU A 251 17.29 -12.82 10.33
N GLN A 252 17.22 -11.66 9.66
CA GLN A 252 16.79 -10.40 10.27
C GLN A 252 16.09 -9.47 9.27
N LEU A 253 15.36 -8.51 9.81
CA LEU A 253 14.90 -7.30 9.14
C LEU A 253 15.71 -6.12 9.69
N ASP A 254 16.31 -5.32 8.81
CA ASP A 254 17.25 -4.28 9.24
C ASP A 254 16.56 -2.96 9.57
N TYR A 255 15.57 -2.54 8.78
CA TYR A 255 14.88 -1.27 8.92
C TYR A 255 13.37 -1.41 8.74
N ILE A 256 12.62 -0.54 9.44
CA ILE A 256 11.20 -0.32 9.21
C ILE A 256 10.98 1.14 8.80
N VAL A 257 10.30 1.33 7.69
CA VAL A 257 9.78 2.61 7.21
C VAL A 257 8.28 2.62 7.47
N LEU A 258 7.80 3.57 8.26
CA LEU A 258 6.38 3.78 8.52
C LEU A 258 5.83 4.85 7.61
N THR A 259 4.70 4.57 7.00
CA THR A 259 3.92 5.50 6.18
C THR A 259 2.42 5.28 6.37
N GLY A 260 1.59 6.08 5.71
CA GLY A 260 0.15 6.07 5.90
C GLY A 260 -0.32 6.95 7.05
N GLY A 261 -1.63 7.24 7.06
CA GLY A 261 -2.21 8.17 8.03
C GLY A 261 -2.01 7.78 9.50
N SER A 262 -2.07 6.48 9.79
CA SER A 262 -1.94 5.98 11.17
C SER A 262 -0.48 5.88 11.64
N ALA A 263 0.50 5.98 10.75
CA ALA A 263 1.91 6.11 11.13
C ALA A 263 2.20 7.42 11.88
N MET A 264 1.36 8.45 11.67
CA MET A 264 1.45 9.75 12.34
C MET A 264 0.99 9.70 13.81
N ILE A 265 0.47 8.59 14.29
CA ILE A 265 0.09 8.43 15.70
C ILE A 265 1.35 8.52 16.58
N LYS A 266 1.34 9.48 17.49
CA LYS A 266 2.50 9.81 18.33
C LYS A 266 3.03 8.58 19.08
N GLY A 267 4.33 8.33 18.94
CA GLY A 267 5.06 7.30 19.68
C GLY A 267 5.00 5.89 19.08
N VAL A 268 4.35 5.69 17.92
CA VAL A 268 4.32 4.40 17.24
C VAL A 268 5.73 3.96 16.81
N ASP A 269 6.51 4.88 16.27
CA ASP A 269 7.91 4.66 15.90
C ASP A 269 8.76 4.16 17.07
N ARG A 270 8.69 4.87 18.21
CA ARG A 270 9.42 4.51 19.43
C ARG A 270 9.00 3.17 19.97
N LEU A 271 7.69 2.91 20.02
CA LEU A 271 7.16 1.63 20.45
C LEU A 271 7.72 0.46 19.61
N LEU A 272 7.78 0.61 18.30
CA LEU A 272 8.34 -0.43 17.42
C LEU A 272 9.83 -0.61 17.63
N ILE A 273 10.59 0.49 17.79
CA ILE A 273 12.03 0.41 18.12
C ILE A 273 12.27 -0.33 19.42
N GLU A 274 11.55 0.05 20.48
CA GLU A 274 11.74 -0.52 21.83
C GLU A 274 11.36 -2.02 21.88
N GLU A 275 10.27 -2.38 21.21
CA GLU A 275 9.68 -3.72 21.30
C GLU A 275 10.20 -4.72 20.26
N LEU A 276 10.66 -4.25 19.11
CA LEU A 276 11.18 -5.10 18.03
C LEU A 276 12.71 -5.06 17.93
N GLY A 277 13.34 -4.03 18.49
CA GLY A 277 14.78 -3.79 18.34
C GLY A 277 15.20 -3.41 16.91
N ILE A 278 14.26 -2.98 16.07
CA ILE A 278 14.49 -2.64 14.67
C ILE A 278 14.41 -1.12 14.51
N HIS A 279 15.41 -0.53 13.85
CA HIS A 279 15.40 0.91 13.59
C HIS A 279 14.20 1.28 12.71
N THR A 280 13.34 2.16 13.24
CA THR A 280 12.07 2.53 12.62
C THR A 280 12.00 4.02 12.37
N VAL A 281 11.62 4.43 11.17
CA VAL A 281 11.52 5.82 10.74
C VAL A 281 10.12 6.06 10.18
N VAL A 282 9.47 7.13 10.62
CA VAL A 282 8.27 7.67 9.94
C VAL A 282 8.76 8.56 8.81
N VAL A 283 8.42 8.22 7.58
CA VAL A 283 8.88 8.97 6.41
C VAL A 283 7.90 10.07 6.01
N GLU A 284 8.46 11.16 5.54
CA GLU A 284 7.72 12.28 4.95
C GLU A 284 7.81 12.20 3.41
N PRO A 285 6.74 11.81 2.71
CA PRO A 285 6.79 11.57 1.25
C PRO A 285 7.25 12.78 0.44
N PHE A 286 7.07 13.97 0.96
CA PHE A 286 7.36 15.23 0.24
C PHE A 286 8.67 15.92 0.66
N ASP A 287 9.40 15.39 1.67
CA ASP A 287 10.56 16.06 2.26
C ASP A 287 11.65 16.41 1.22
N LYS A 288 11.92 15.49 0.30
CA LYS A 288 12.95 15.67 -0.74
C LYS A 288 12.40 16.06 -2.12
N MET A 289 11.10 16.34 -2.22
CA MET A 289 10.49 16.76 -3.49
C MET A 289 10.59 18.26 -3.68
N GLU A 290 10.88 18.68 -4.91
CA GLU A 290 10.63 20.07 -5.32
C GLU A 290 9.13 20.35 -5.29
N ILE A 291 8.71 21.25 -4.41
CA ILE A 291 7.31 21.62 -4.23
C ILE A 291 7.06 22.96 -4.90
N SER A 292 6.11 22.96 -5.85
CA SER A 292 5.67 24.19 -6.49
C SER A 292 5.15 25.20 -5.45
N PRO A 293 5.44 26.51 -5.62
CA PRO A 293 4.88 27.57 -4.74
C PRO A 293 3.34 27.62 -4.72
N ARG A 294 2.67 26.89 -5.61
CA ARG A 294 1.20 26.81 -5.69
C ARG A 294 0.61 25.73 -4.77
N VAL A 295 1.45 24.93 -4.16
CA VAL A 295 1.02 23.88 -3.22
C VAL A 295 1.07 24.48 -1.82
N ASP A 296 -0.11 24.65 -1.20
CA ASP A 296 -0.18 25.01 0.22
C ASP A 296 0.36 23.84 1.07
N ARG A 297 1.25 24.19 2.01
CA ARG A 297 1.88 23.22 2.92
C ARG A 297 1.05 23.00 4.16
#